data_5f312a69cab0a2824a2741e85c0203fb
#
_entry.id   5f312a69cab0a2824a2741e85c0203fb
#
_cell.length_a   1.000
_cell.length_b   1.000
_cell.length_c   1.000
_cell.angle_alpha   90.00
_cell.angle_beta   90.00
_cell.angle_gamma   90.00
#
_symmetry.space_group_name_H-M   'P 1'
#
loop_
_entity.id
_entity.type
_entity.pdbx_description
1 polymer ?
#
loop_
_entity_poly.entity_id
_entity_poly.type
_entity_poly.pdbx_seq_one_letter_code
_entity_poly.pdbx_strand_id
1 'polypeptide(L)'
;HMSYTLDKYGESYAYPEVPLNTAVSDEVETLLRVYTEGARDADAMLGGLVDSFPAAEEPVVLVFFGDHLPYLGDNQLAYAELGFTARPEWDALTSYETPYVIWANDAAAQALDWEAAVASLDLPEDGRLSASFLGAAVLELTGRTGESPWFDFLNQLRRELPVVQKQAYQLADGTVTDQLTEEQAAKIAKWRQWSYYKLMYKEID
;
A
#
# COMPACT_ATOMS: atom_id res chain seq x y z
N HIS A 1 -5.33 13.26 -7.34
CA HIS A 1 -4.00 13.80 -7.63
C HIS A 1 -3.92 15.22 -7.08
N MET A 2 -2.95 15.46 -6.22
CA MET A 2 -2.72 16.78 -5.66
C MET A 2 -1.93 17.64 -6.65
N SER A 3 -2.33 18.90 -6.79
CA SER A 3 -1.46 19.90 -7.40
C SER A 3 -0.33 20.21 -6.41
N TYR A 4 0.91 20.20 -6.88
CA TYR A 4 2.09 20.55 -6.07
C TYR A 4 2.55 21.98 -6.33
N THR A 5 1.59 22.88 -6.57
CA THR A 5 1.83 24.31 -6.79
C THR A 5 1.54 25.10 -5.52
N LEU A 6 2.29 26.18 -5.31
CA LEU A 6 2.18 27.02 -4.10
C LEU A 6 0.82 27.70 -3.92
N ASP A 7 0.03 27.82 -4.97
CA ASP A 7 -1.31 28.39 -4.93
C ASP A 7 -2.41 27.45 -4.38
N LYS A 8 -2.07 26.16 -4.18
CA LYS A 8 -3.03 25.15 -3.69
C LYS A 8 -3.73 25.59 -2.40
N TYR A 9 -3.01 26.19 -1.45
CA TYR A 9 -3.53 26.65 -0.16
C TYR A 9 -3.70 28.19 -0.11
N GLY A 10 -3.48 28.89 -1.24
CA GLY A 10 -3.53 30.33 -1.36
C GLY A 10 -2.16 30.99 -1.26
N GLU A 11 -2.03 32.18 -1.88
CA GLU A 11 -0.75 32.90 -2.04
C GLU A 11 -0.06 33.27 -0.72
N SER A 12 -0.84 33.43 0.37
CA SER A 12 -0.31 33.81 1.70
C SER A 12 -0.08 32.62 2.62
N TYR A 13 -0.28 31.38 2.15
CA TYR A 13 -0.12 30.20 2.99
C TYR A 13 1.36 29.96 3.31
N ALA A 14 1.65 29.83 4.60
CA ALA A 14 3.00 29.52 5.08
C ALA A 14 3.22 28.01 5.10
N TYR A 15 3.83 27.49 4.06
CA TYR A 15 4.19 26.07 4.01
C TYR A 15 5.21 25.71 5.08
N PRO A 16 5.15 24.49 5.64
CA PRO A 16 6.13 24.03 6.62
C PRO A 16 7.52 23.91 5.98
N GLU A 17 8.55 24.13 6.79
CA GLU A 17 9.90 23.74 6.41
C GLU A 17 10.03 22.22 6.42
N VAL A 18 10.65 21.66 5.38
CA VAL A 18 10.96 20.23 5.31
C VAL A 18 12.44 20.07 5.67
N PRO A 19 12.78 19.40 6.78
CA PRO A 19 14.18 19.17 7.13
C PRO A 19 14.82 18.21 6.12
N LEU A 20 15.79 18.69 5.37
CA LEU A 20 16.52 17.91 4.37
C LEU A 20 17.95 17.64 4.83
N ASN A 21 18.45 16.43 4.58
CA ASN A 21 19.82 16.02 4.87
C ASN A 21 20.78 16.31 3.71
N THR A 22 20.27 16.83 2.61
CA THR A 22 21.04 17.19 1.41
C THR A 22 20.49 18.49 0.81
N ALA A 23 21.34 19.23 0.10
CA ALA A 23 20.91 20.39 -0.65
C ALA A 23 20.12 19.92 -1.89
N VAL A 24 19.01 20.59 -2.16
CA VAL A 24 18.16 20.37 -3.34
C VAL A 24 17.92 21.70 -4.06
N SER A 25 17.42 21.65 -5.28
CA SER A 25 17.01 22.84 -6.02
C SER A 25 15.76 23.51 -5.39
N ASP A 26 15.56 24.80 -5.65
CA ASP A 26 14.38 25.55 -5.20
C ASP A 26 13.08 24.92 -5.69
N GLU A 27 13.12 24.32 -6.89
CA GLU A 27 11.98 23.58 -7.46
C GLU A 27 11.63 22.37 -6.60
N VAL A 28 12.61 21.55 -6.26
CA VAL A 28 12.42 20.36 -5.44
C VAL A 28 12.00 20.74 -4.03
N GLU A 29 12.60 21.78 -3.44
CA GLU A 29 12.17 22.27 -2.13
C GLU A 29 10.70 22.68 -2.13
N THR A 30 10.26 23.42 -3.16
CA THR A 30 8.85 23.80 -3.33
C THR A 30 7.93 22.59 -3.44
N LEU A 31 8.27 21.62 -4.30
CA LEU A 31 7.50 20.38 -4.46
C LEU A 31 7.36 19.62 -3.13
N LEU A 32 8.46 19.51 -2.38
CA LEU A 32 8.47 18.80 -1.09
C LEU A 32 7.61 19.51 -0.04
N ARG A 33 7.67 20.85 0.05
CA ARG A 33 6.84 21.62 0.98
C ARG A 33 5.35 21.44 0.71
N VAL A 34 4.94 21.55 -0.55
CA VAL A 34 3.54 21.38 -0.95
C VAL A 34 3.06 19.94 -0.75
N TYR A 35 3.90 18.96 -1.11
CA TYR A 35 3.59 17.54 -0.89
C TYR A 35 3.44 17.21 0.60
N THR A 36 4.37 17.69 1.42
CA THR A 36 4.34 17.45 2.88
C THR A 36 3.06 17.99 3.50
N GLU A 37 2.64 19.21 3.12
CA GLU A 37 1.37 19.75 3.61
C GLU A 37 0.17 18.91 3.17
N GLY A 38 0.14 18.47 1.91
CA GLY A 38 -0.92 17.57 1.45
C GLY A 38 -0.92 16.20 2.14
N ALA A 39 0.25 15.70 2.52
CA ALA A 39 0.35 14.46 3.31
C ALA A 39 -0.19 14.68 4.74
N ARG A 40 0.09 15.84 5.36
CA ARG A 40 -0.48 16.23 6.66
C ARG A 40 -2.00 16.35 6.62
N ASP A 41 -2.58 16.91 5.55
CA ASP A 41 -4.02 16.96 5.37
C ASP A 41 -4.64 15.56 5.28
N ALA A 42 -3.99 14.66 4.54
CA ALA A 42 -4.45 13.27 4.44
C ALA A 42 -4.35 12.52 5.78
N ASP A 43 -3.28 12.75 6.53
CA ASP A 43 -3.08 12.20 7.87
C ASP A 43 -4.14 12.73 8.86
N ALA A 44 -4.40 14.03 8.85
CA ALA A 44 -5.43 14.64 9.67
C ALA A 44 -6.83 14.11 9.33
N MET A 45 -7.13 13.88 8.04
CA MET A 45 -8.39 13.26 7.62
C MET A 45 -8.48 11.82 8.14
N LEU A 46 -7.42 11.03 7.99
CA LEU A 46 -7.37 9.64 8.47
C LEU A 46 -7.53 9.60 9.99
N GLY A 47 -6.83 10.48 10.73
CA GLY A 47 -6.98 10.63 12.18
C GLY A 47 -8.43 10.95 12.57
N GLY A 48 -9.07 11.89 11.88
CA GLY A 48 -10.48 12.23 12.11
C GLY A 48 -11.44 11.06 11.84
N LEU A 49 -11.16 10.22 10.85
CA LEU A 49 -11.91 8.99 10.60
C LEU A 49 -11.73 7.99 11.76
N VAL A 50 -10.48 7.72 12.13
CA VAL A 50 -10.15 6.83 13.25
C VAL A 50 -10.85 7.32 14.53
N ASP A 51 -10.73 8.61 14.86
CA ASP A 51 -11.33 9.21 16.05
C ASP A 51 -12.88 9.22 16.05
N SER A 52 -13.51 9.01 14.90
CA SER A 52 -14.97 8.94 14.79
C SER A 52 -15.56 7.58 15.19
N PHE A 53 -14.76 6.52 15.23
CA PHE A 53 -15.24 5.14 15.44
C PHE A 53 -15.02 4.53 16.84
N PRO A 54 -14.25 5.11 17.80
CA PRO A 54 -13.98 4.42 19.08
C PRO A 54 -15.23 4.10 19.88
N ALA A 55 -16.24 5.00 19.81
CA ALA A 55 -17.52 4.85 20.52
C ALA A 55 -18.56 4.05 19.70
N ALA A 56 -18.25 3.58 18.50
CA ALA A 56 -19.16 2.77 17.71
C ALA A 56 -19.33 1.39 18.35
N GLU A 57 -20.56 0.98 18.62
CA GLU A 57 -20.89 -0.38 19.09
C GLU A 57 -20.71 -1.43 18.00
N GLU A 58 -20.76 -0.98 16.73
CA GLU A 58 -20.58 -1.84 15.57
C GLU A 58 -19.10 -2.09 15.28
N PRO A 59 -18.69 -3.34 14.96
CA PRO A 59 -17.34 -3.67 14.54
C PRO A 59 -16.97 -2.95 13.24
N VAL A 60 -15.89 -2.15 13.27
CA VAL A 60 -15.36 -1.41 12.11
C VAL A 60 -13.91 -1.80 11.87
N VAL A 61 -13.60 -2.22 10.64
CA VAL A 61 -12.23 -2.38 10.13
C VAL A 61 -12.01 -1.35 9.04
N LEU A 62 -10.98 -0.51 9.22
CA LEU A 62 -10.58 0.51 8.25
C LEU A 62 -9.31 0.06 7.54
N VAL A 63 -9.29 0.21 6.23
CA VAL A 63 -8.11 -0.03 5.40
C VAL A 63 -7.77 1.23 4.64
N PHE A 64 -6.56 1.72 4.84
CA PHE A 64 -6.00 2.85 4.11
C PHE A 64 -4.72 2.42 3.41
N PHE A 65 -4.50 2.83 2.18
CA PHE A 65 -3.28 2.53 1.43
C PHE A 65 -3.00 3.59 0.37
N GLY A 66 -1.71 3.78 0.04
CA GLY A 66 -1.30 4.57 -1.10
C GLY A 66 -1.41 3.74 -2.39
N ASP A 67 -1.83 4.37 -3.48
CA ASP A 67 -1.97 3.73 -4.78
C ASP A 67 -0.65 3.71 -5.59
N HIS A 68 0.20 4.71 -5.40
CA HIS A 68 1.52 4.83 -6.03
C HIS A 68 2.37 5.91 -5.34
N LEU A 69 3.66 5.93 -5.61
CA LEU A 69 4.55 7.02 -5.20
C LEU A 69 4.10 8.35 -5.82
N PRO A 70 4.25 9.49 -5.11
CA PRO A 70 3.87 10.80 -5.62
C PRO A 70 4.73 11.20 -6.81
N TYR A 71 4.12 11.95 -7.74
CA TYR A 71 4.85 12.63 -8.79
C TYR A 71 5.52 13.89 -8.20
N LEU A 72 6.84 13.89 -8.11
CA LEU A 72 7.63 14.97 -7.52
C LEU A 72 8.64 15.53 -8.55
N GLY A 73 8.10 16.15 -9.59
CA GLY A 73 8.86 16.78 -10.67
C GLY A 73 9.13 15.89 -11.89
N ASP A 74 9.42 16.51 -13.00
CA ASP A 74 9.70 15.83 -14.26
C ASP A 74 10.91 14.88 -14.11
N ASN A 75 10.81 13.73 -14.75
CA ASN A 75 11.83 12.67 -14.68
C ASN A 75 12.20 12.25 -13.24
N GLN A 76 11.26 12.33 -12.30
CA GLN A 76 11.48 11.99 -10.90
C GLN A 76 12.56 12.87 -10.23
N LEU A 77 12.57 14.17 -10.54
CA LEU A 77 13.59 15.14 -10.15
C LEU A 77 13.90 15.08 -8.63
N ALA A 78 12.86 15.14 -7.78
CA ALA A 78 13.07 15.14 -6.34
C ALA A 78 13.69 13.82 -5.83
N TYR A 79 13.30 12.68 -6.40
CA TYR A 79 13.89 11.39 -6.03
C TYR A 79 15.36 11.31 -6.40
N ALA A 80 15.76 11.88 -7.54
CA ALA A 80 17.15 11.94 -7.99
C ALA A 80 17.99 12.86 -7.09
N GLU A 81 17.52 14.09 -6.81
CA GLU A 81 18.24 15.05 -5.99
C GLU A 81 18.36 14.59 -4.52
N LEU A 82 17.34 13.92 -3.99
CA LEU A 82 17.36 13.30 -2.65
C LEU A 82 18.20 12.02 -2.59
N GLY A 83 18.70 11.51 -3.71
CA GLY A 83 19.44 10.25 -3.77
C GLY A 83 18.60 9.04 -3.36
N PHE A 84 17.28 9.09 -3.56
CA PHE A 84 16.37 8.04 -3.10
C PHE A 84 16.71 6.68 -3.70
N THR A 85 17.03 6.62 -5.00
CA THR A 85 17.41 5.39 -5.72
C THR A 85 18.85 4.90 -5.44
N ALA A 86 19.65 5.71 -4.73
CA ALA A 86 21.04 5.38 -4.41
C ALA A 86 21.22 4.79 -3.00
N ARG A 87 20.13 4.51 -2.29
CA ARG A 87 20.18 3.94 -0.94
C ARG A 87 20.61 2.48 -0.98
N PRO A 88 21.41 2.01 0.01
CA PRO A 88 21.85 0.60 0.05
C PRO A 88 20.72 -0.42 0.13
N GLU A 89 19.60 -0.04 0.76
CA GLU A 89 18.38 -0.86 0.93
C GLU A 89 17.49 -0.87 -0.31
N TRP A 90 17.85 -0.13 -1.37
CA TRP A 90 17.06 -0.07 -2.59
C TRP A 90 17.04 -1.42 -3.30
N ASP A 91 15.85 -1.91 -3.60
CA ASP A 91 15.63 -3.10 -4.43
C ASP A 91 14.64 -2.83 -5.57
N ALA A 92 14.37 -3.83 -6.40
CA ALA A 92 13.50 -3.71 -7.56
C ALA A 92 12.03 -3.39 -7.21
N LEU A 93 11.62 -3.54 -5.95
CA LEU A 93 10.26 -3.29 -5.46
C LEU A 93 10.11 -1.90 -4.85
N THR A 94 11.19 -1.30 -4.34
CA THR A 94 11.17 -0.04 -3.57
C THR A 94 10.50 1.12 -4.34
N SER A 95 10.61 1.16 -5.67
CA SER A 95 9.94 2.16 -6.51
C SER A 95 8.41 2.08 -6.49
N TYR A 96 7.85 1.01 -5.95
CA TYR A 96 6.41 0.71 -5.96
C TYR A 96 5.83 0.65 -4.55
N GLU A 97 6.65 0.88 -3.54
CA GLU A 97 6.22 0.84 -2.15
C GLU A 97 5.40 2.07 -1.78
N THR A 98 4.29 1.82 -1.13
CA THR A 98 3.44 2.84 -0.50
C THR A 98 2.97 2.31 0.85
N PRO A 99 2.75 3.19 1.85
CA PRO A 99 2.26 2.74 3.14
C PRO A 99 0.84 2.21 3.05
N TYR A 100 0.53 1.22 3.88
CA TYR A 100 -0.83 0.82 4.16
C TYR A 100 -1.06 0.63 5.65
N VAL A 101 -2.31 0.79 6.08
CA VAL A 101 -2.76 0.58 7.46
C VAL A 101 -4.04 -0.24 7.42
N ILE A 102 -4.11 -1.25 8.27
CA ILE A 102 -5.35 -1.96 8.60
C ILE A 102 -5.60 -1.69 10.09
N TRP A 103 -6.70 -1.03 10.39
CA TRP A 103 -7.07 -0.62 11.73
C TRP A 103 -8.45 -1.17 12.10
N ALA A 104 -8.67 -1.46 13.37
CA ALA A 104 -9.94 -1.91 13.91
C ALA A 104 -10.33 -1.05 15.12
N ASN A 105 -11.62 -0.74 15.28
CA ASN A 105 -12.12 -0.19 16.52
C ASN A 105 -12.18 -1.26 17.62
N ASP A 106 -12.43 -0.86 18.87
CA ASP A 106 -12.47 -1.78 20.02
C ASP A 106 -13.48 -2.92 19.83
N ALA A 107 -14.65 -2.62 19.24
CA ALA A 107 -15.68 -3.63 18.98
C ALA A 107 -15.19 -4.68 17.97
N ALA A 108 -14.53 -4.27 16.90
CA ALA A 108 -13.96 -5.20 15.92
C ALA A 108 -12.77 -5.97 16.51
N ALA A 109 -11.90 -5.28 17.23
CA ALA A 109 -10.72 -5.91 17.83
C ALA A 109 -11.11 -7.02 18.81
N GLN A 110 -12.16 -6.79 19.62
CA GLN A 110 -12.68 -7.78 20.53
C GLN A 110 -13.39 -8.94 19.80
N ALA A 111 -14.22 -8.61 18.79
CA ALA A 111 -15.00 -9.62 18.06
C ALA A 111 -14.13 -10.57 17.23
N LEU A 112 -12.98 -10.07 16.72
CA LEU A 112 -12.11 -10.80 15.82
C LEU A 112 -10.92 -11.49 16.53
N ASP A 113 -10.71 -11.28 17.83
CA ASP A 113 -9.42 -11.59 18.46
C ASP A 113 -8.26 -11.01 17.64
N TRP A 114 -8.17 -9.68 17.61
CA TRP A 114 -7.38 -8.92 16.65
C TRP A 114 -5.92 -9.38 16.53
N GLU A 115 -5.26 -9.65 17.65
CA GLU A 115 -3.87 -10.09 17.65
C GLU A 115 -3.71 -11.45 16.96
N ALA A 116 -4.58 -12.40 17.28
CA ALA A 116 -4.58 -13.72 16.66
C ALA A 116 -4.94 -13.63 15.16
N ALA A 117 -5.92 -12.81 14.81
CA ALA A 117 -6.33 -12.59 13.42
C ALA A 117 -5.21 -11.97 12.58
N VAL A 118 -4.50 -10.95 13.10
CA VAL A 118 -3.34 -10.36 12.42
C VAL A 118 -2.21 -11.37 12.27
N ALA A 119 -1.89 -12.12 13.32
CA ALA A 119 -0.87 -13.17 13.26
C ALA A 119 -1.20 -14.25 12.21
N SER A 120 -2.48 -14.58 12.03
CA SER A 120 -2.92 -15.59 11.05
C SER A 120 -2.74 -15.16 9.58
N LEU A 121 -2.55 -13.86 9.32
CA LEU A 121 -2.29 -13.37 7.96
C LEU A 121 -0.95 -13.86 7.42
N ASP A 122 -0.02 -14.24 8.28
CA ASP A 122 1.30 -14.75 7.88
C ASP A 122 1.99 -13.81 6.88
N LEU A 123 2.07 -12.52 7.26
CA LEU A 123 2.72 -11.50 6.45
C LEU A 123 4.24 -11.61 6.59
N PRO A 124 5.01 -11.23 5.55
CA PRO A 124 6.47 -11.12 5.67
C PRO A 124 6.88 -10.20 6.83
N GLU A 125 8.08 -10.42 7.36
CA GLU A 125 8.62 -9.63 8.49
C GLU A 125 8.69 -8.12 8.17
N ASP A 126 8.97 -7.77 6.91
CA ASP A 126 9.00 -6.39 6.41
C ASP A 126 7.60 -5.81 6.15
N GLY A 127 6.54 -6.59 6.28
CA GLY A 127 5.16 -6.19 6.07
C GLY A 127 4.78 -5.90 4.62
N ARG A 128 5.64 -6.19 3.64
CA ARG A 128 5.33 -5.96 2.22
C ARG A 128 4.20 -6.85 1.73
N LEU A 129 3.25 -6.24 1.04
CA LEU A 129 2.10 -6.93 0.45
C LEU A 129 1.63 -6.21 -0.81
N SER A 130 1.46 -6.93 -1.91
CA SER A 130 0.85 -6.34 -3.10
C SER A 130 -0.57 -5.84 -2.81
N ALA A 131 -0.89 -4.62 -3.23
CA ALA A 131 -2.22 -4.02 -3.05
C ALA A 131 -3.35 -4.90 -3.63
N SER A 132 -3.06 -5.69 -4.66
CA SER A 132 -4.00 -6.68 -5.23
C SER A 132 -4.40 -7.81 -4.27
N PHE A 133 -3.62 -8.06 -3.22
CA PHE A 133 -3.93 -9.05 -2.19
C PHE A 133 -4.60 -8.45 -0.95
N LEU A 134 -4.63 -7.13 -0.83
CA LEU A 134 -5.10 -6.46 0.37
C LEU A 134 -6.57 -6.82 0.70
N GLY A 135 -7.44 -6.85 -0.32
CA GLY A 135 -8.84 -7.26 -0.14
C GLY A 135 -8.98 -8.70 0.36
N ALA A 136 -8.16 -9.63 -0.18
CA ALA A 136 -8.15 -11.02 0.27
C ALA A 136 -7.65 -11.15 1.72
N ALA A 137 -6.60 -10.41 2.08
CA ALA A 137 -6.09 -10.37 3.44
C ALA A 137 -7.13 -9.83 4.45
N VAL A 138 -7.88 -8.78 4.07
CA VAL A 138 -8.96 -8.23 4.91
C VAL A 138 -10.10 -9.22 5.11
N LEU A 139 -10.51 -9.95 4.06
CA LEU A 139 -11.54 -10.99 4.20
C LEU A 139 -11.07 -12.13 5.11
N GLU A 140 -9.81 -12.52 5.01
CA GLU A 140 -9.24 -13.52 5.93
C GLU A 140 -9.18 -13.00 7.37
N LEU A 141 -8.67 -11.77 7.57
CA LEU A 141 -8.59 -11.10 8.85
C LEU A 141 -9.96 -11.02 9.56
N THR A 142 -11.02 -10.82 8.78
CA THR A 142 -12.40 -10.73 9.28
C THR A 142 -13.14 -12.08 9.33
N GLY A 143 -12.42 -13.20 9.14
CA GLY A 143 -12.98 -14.55 9.24
C GLY A 143 -13.89 -14.95 8.06
N ARG A 144 -13.82 -14.25 6.94
CA ARG A 144 -14.65 -14.47 5.75
C ARG A 144 -13.95 -15.27 4.65
N THR A 145 -13.22 -16.29 5.04
CA THR A 145 -12.62 -17.27 4.12
C THR A 145 -13.67 -18.24 3.60
N GLY A 146 -13.50 -18.75 2.37
CA GLY A 146 -14.41 -19.69 1.73
C GLY A 146 -15.64 -19.07 1.07
N GLU A 147 -15.88 -17.77 1.23
CA GLU A 147 -16.99 -17.08 0.59
C GLU A 147 -16.74 -16.83 -0.92
N SER A 148 -15.47 -16.76 -1.33
CA SER A 148 -15.10 -16.53 -2.72
C SER A 148 -13.84 -17.31 -3.12
N PRO A 149 -13.95 -18.26 -4.05
CA PRO A 149 -12.79 -19.02 -4.55
C PRO A 149 -11.67 -18.14 -5.10
N TRP A 150 -12.02 -16.93 -5.57
CA TRP A 150 -11.04 -15.95 -6.03
C TRP A 150 -10.18 -15.41 -4.88
N PHE A 151 -10.79 -14.95 -3.81
CA PHE A 151 -10.06 -14.42 -2.66
C PHE A 151 -9.31 -15.50 -1.89
N ASP A 152 -9.86 -16.72 -1.83
CA ASP A 152 -9.15 -17.87 -1.26
C ASP A 152 -7.89 -18.22 -2.06
N PHE A 153 -7.98 -18.16 -3.40
CA PHE A 153 -6.81 -18.32 -4.26
C PHE A 153 -5.77 -17.19 -4.06
N LEU A 154 -6.21 -15.93 -3.93
CA LEU A 154 -5.30 -14.83 -3.64
C LEU A 154 -4.62 -14.97 -2.27
N ASN A 155 -5.33 -15.48 -1.27
CA ASN A 155 -4.74 -15.76 0.06
C ASN A 155 -3.71 -16.89 0.01
N GLN A 156 -3.92 -17.92 -0.80
CA GLN A 156 -2.91 -18.96 -1.04
C GLN A 156 -1.70 -18.40 -1.77
N LEU A 157 -1.91 -17.59 -2.81
CA LEU A 157 -0.84 -17.03 -3.62
C LEU A 157 0.03 -16.05 -2.82
N ARG A 158 -0.57 -15.15 -2.02
CA ARG A 158 0.18 -14.17 -1.23
C ARG A 158 1.09 -14.78 -0.17
N ARG A 159 0.77 -15.99 0.35
CA ARG A 159 1.63 -16.70 1.30
C ARG A 159 2.92 -17.22 0.66
N GLU A 160 2.91 -17.46 -0.65
CA GLU A 160 4.11 -17.90 -1.39
C GLU A 160 4.82 -16.70 -2.04
N LEU A 161 4.04 -15.76 -2.55
CA LEU A 161 4.48 -14.58 -3.30
C LEU A 161 3.75 -13.34 -2.75
N PRO A 162 4.14 -12.83 -1.58
CA PRO A 162 3.46 -11.68 -0.96
C PRO A 162 3.53 -10.43 -1.83
N VAL A 163 4.58 -10.28 -2.64
CA VAL A 163 4.66 -9.20 -3.61
C VAL A 163 4.82 -9.75 -5.02
N VAL A 164 3.93 -9.30 -5.89
CA VAL A 164 3.95 -9.60 -7.33
C VAL A 164 3.98 -8.29 -8.10
N GLN A 165 5.10 -8.00 -8.73
CA GLN A 165 5.31 -6.88 -9.63
C GLN A 165 5.58 -7.41 -11.05
N LYS A 166 5.62 -6.51 -12.03
CA LYS A 166 5.78 -6.89 -13.44
C LYS A 166 7.09 -7.64 -13.72
N GLN A 167 8.16 -7.28 -13.04
CA GLN A 167 9.51 -7.80 -13.28
C GLN A 167 10.23 -8.26 -12.00
N ALA A 168 9.57 -8.22 -10.85
CA ALA A 168 10.14 -8.62 -9.58
C ALA A 168 9.05 -9.19 -8.65
N TYR A 169 9.46 -10.11 -7.80
CA TYR A 169 8.61 -10.81 -6.86
C TYR A 169 9.30 -10.84 -5.50
N GLN A 170 8.52 -10.85 -4.44
CA GLN A 170 9.04 -11.23 -3.12
C GLN A 170 8.51 -12.60 -2.76
N LEU A 171 9.40 -13.47 -2.32
CA LEU A 171 9.08 -14.81 -1.79
C LEU A 171 8.67 -14.70 -0.32
N ALA A 172 8.09 -15.76 0.22
CA ALA A 172 7.66 -15.84 1.61
C ALA A 172 8.80 -15.60 2.63
N ASP A 173 10.04 -15.92 2.26
CA ASP A 173 11.24 -15.72 3.10
C ASP A 173 11.83 -14.29 2.99
N GLY A 174 11.15 -13.39 2.28
CA GLY A 174 11.60 -12.01 2.05
C GLY A 174 12.54 -11.84 0.86
N THR A 175 12.98 -12.93 0.21
CA THR A 175 13.88 -12.86 -0.95
C THR A 175 13.19 -12.14 -2.12
N VAL A 176 13.84 -11.10 -2.66
CA VAL A 176 13.40 -10.43 -3.88
C VAL A 176 14.08 -11.07 -5.09
N THR A 177 13.30 -11.49 -6.08
CA THR A 177 13.78 -12.20 -7.28
C THR A 177 13.00 -11.81 -8.54
N ASP A 178 13.62 -11.94 -9.69
CA ASP A 178 12.96 -11.85 -11.01
C ASP A 178 12.61 -13.23 -11.57
N GLN A 179 12.98 -14.31 -10.86
CA GLN A 179 12.79 -15.68 -11.31
C GLN A 179 11.77 -16.41 -10.43
N LEU A 180 10.87 -17.11 -11.10
CA LEU A 180 9.87 -17.97 -10.48
C LEU A 180 10.14 -19.43 -10.84
N THR A 181 9.77 -20.34 -9.96
CA THR A 181 9.64 -21.75 -10.30
C THR A 181 8.52 -21.96 -11.31
N GLU A 182 8.51 -23.10 -12.01
CA GLU A 182 7.43 -23.45 -12.95
C GLU A 182 6.06 -23.44 -12.26
N GLU A 183 5.97 -23.89 -11.01
CA GLU A 183 4.73 -23.90 -10.23
C GLU A 183 4.25 -22.47 -9.89
N GLN A 184 5.16 -21.62 -9.43
CA GLN A 184 4.84 -20.21 -9.15
C GLN A 184 4.42 -19.47 -10.41
N ALA A 185 5.12 -19.68 -11.52
CA ALA A 185 4.77 -19.10 -12.81
C ALA A 185 3.39 -19.54 -13.29
N ALA A 186 3.03 -20.81 -13.09
CA ALA A 186 1.70 -21.33 -13.41
C ALA A 186 0.59 -20.67 -12.55
N LYS A 187 0.85 -20.44 -11.25
CA LYS A 187 -0.07 -19.71 -10.36
C LYS A 187 -0.26 -18.25 -10.80
N ILE A 188 0.81 -17.55 -11.18
CA ILE A 188 0.72 -16.20 -11.74
C ILE A 188 -0.06 -16.17 -13.06
N ALA A 189 0.16 -17.14 -13.94
CA ALA A 189 -0.61 -17.27 -15.18
C ALA A 189 -2.12 -17.46 -14.90
N LYS A 190 -2.46 -18.32 -13.93
CA LYS A 190 -3.85 -18.52 -13.47
C LYS A 190 -4.46 -17.23 -12.90
N TRP A 191 -3.71 -16.50 -12.07
CA TRP A 191 -4.15 -15.20 -11.55
C TRP A 191 -4.49 -14.21 -12.67
N ARG A 192 -3.60 -14.08 -13.66
CA ARG A 192 -3.82 -13.21 -14.84
C ARG A 192 -5.03 -13.62 -15.66
N GLN A 193 -5.23 -14.93 -15.87
CA GLN A 193 -6.39 -15.45 -16.57
C GLN A 193 -7.70 -15.13 -15.83
N TRP A 194 -7.73 -15.28 -14.51
CA TRP A 194 -8.90 -14.95 -13.69
C TRP A 194 -9.19 -13.45 -13.67
N SER A 195 -8.17 -12.61 -13.57
CA SER A 195 -8.32 -11.17 -13.65
C SER A 195 -8.91 -10.73 -15.00
N TYR A 196 -8.40 -11.30 -16.09
CA TYR A 196 -8.93 -11.08 -17.43
C TYR A 196 -10.39 -11.53 -17.54
N TYR A 197 -10.69 -12.73 -17.06
CA TYR A 197 -12.03 -13.29 -17.11
C TYR A 197 -13.05 -12.42 -16.35
N LYS A 198 -12.72 -11.98 -15.14
CA LYS A 198 -13.58 -11.07 -14.36
C LYS A 198 -13.80 -9.71 -15.03
N LEU A 199 -12.83 -9.20 -15.76
CA LEU A 199 -12.97 -7.95 -16.51
C LEU A 199 -13.88 -8.09 -17.74
N MET A 200 -13.81 -9.23 -18.43
CA MET A 200 -14.47 -9.44 -19.70
C MET A 200 -15.87 -10.04 -19.56
N TYR A 201 -16.12 -10.83 -18.52
CA TYR A 201 -17.37 -11.55 -18.30
C TYR A 201 -17.96 -11.10 -16.95
N LYS A 202 -18.70 -9.98 -16.98
CA LYS A 202 -19.29 -9.35 -15.78
C LYS A 202 -20.44 -10.13 -15.13
N GLU A 203 -20.87 -11.25 -15.69
CA GLU A 203 -22.06 -12.01 -15.26
C GLU A 203 -21.74 -13.20 -14.35
N ILE A 204 -20.65 -13.16 -13.59
CA ILE A 204 -20.38 -14.24 -12.64
C ILE A 204 -20.39 -13.64 -11.25
N ASP A 205 -21.53 -13.79 -10.64
CA ASP A 205 -21.77 -13.66 -9.19
C ASP A 205 -21.01 -14.72 -8.40
#